data_d239e049df89dd604b9f1f5c9b06501e
#
_entry.id   d239e049df89dd604b9f1f5c9b06501e
#
_cell.length_a   1.000
_cell.length_b   1.000
_cell.length_c   1.000
_cell.angle_alpha   90.00
_cell.angle_beta   90.00
_cell.angle_gamma   90.00
#
_symmetry.space_group_name_H-M   'P 1'
#
loop_
_entity.id
_entity.type
_entity.pdbx_description
1 polymer ?
#
loop_
_entity_poly.entity_id
_entity_poly.type
_entity_poly.pdbx_seq_one_letter_code
_entity_poly.pdbx_strand_id
1 'polypeptide(L)'
;MKILSIDTASDICGVSTLDNENLVCNLDSNTGRTHSENLMPMIQDAFTKTSLQVKDIDLLICNKGPGSFTGIRIGVATVKAFTDSFDIPCIGISSLESLAYNTRDLIYDNDYICSIIDCKNDNCYFALYEAKNKAFENLIEPQAENIDSTLSILDNYYKNSNSITFVGDGSNIYKDKIKEIFPNAKFVNDNLNNLNSYSLGIAGLIHYNSNIDIGNVLPLYLKKPQAQRQLEEREKNNK
;
A
#
# COMPACT_ATOMS: atom_id res chain seq x y z
N MET A 1 12.26 13.92 -12.97
CA MET A 1 12.35 12.44 -12.81
C MET A 1 11.03 11.83 -13.23
N LYS A 2 11.05 10.99 -14.25
CA LYS A 2 9.85 10.29 -14.75
C LYS A 2 9.69 8.98 -14.00
N ILE A 3 8.53 8.77 -13.39
CA ILE A 3 8.25 7.63 -12.52
C ILE A 3 7.08 6.86 -13.12
N LEU A 4 7.18 5.53 -13.14
CA LEU A 4 6.05 4.61 -13.35
C LEU A 4 5.76 3.89 -12.05
N SER A 5 4.55 4.08 -11.53
CA SER A 5 4.06 3.45 -10.29
C SER A 5 2.95 2.46 -10.60
N ILE A 6 3.03 1.25 -10.04
CA ILE A 6 2.14 0.12 -10.31
C ILE A 6 1.59 -0.43 -9.00
N ASP A 7 0.26 -0.43 -8.86
CA ASP A 7 -0.45 -1.06 -7.75
C ASP A 7 -1.38 -2.18 -8.23
N THR A 8 -1.16 -3.37 -7.72
CA THR A 8 -1.97 -4.57 -8.00
C THR A 8 -2.28 -5.34 -6.72
N ALA A 9 -2.14 -4.68 -5.54
CA ALA A 9 -2.26 -5.34 -4.25
C ALA A 9 -3.71 -5.46 -3.75
N SER A 10 -4.68 -4.78 -4.36
CA SER A 10 -6.12 -4.85 -4.05
C SER A 10 -6.92 -5.32 -5.26
N ASP A 11 -8.25 -5.17 -5.20
CA ASP A 11 -9.13 -5.42 -6.36
C ASP A 11 -8.97 -4.35 -7.46
N ILE A 12 -8.39 -3.20 -7.11
CA ILE A 12 -8.09 -2.13 -8.05
C ILE A 12 -6.71 -2.38 -8.67
N CYS A 13 -6.64 -2.37 -10.00
CA CYS A 13 -5.38 -2.29 -10.73
C CYS A 13 -5.09 -0.84 -11.02
N GLY A 14 -4.00 -0.30 -10.49
CA GLY A 14 -3.60 1.10 -10.61
C GLY A 14 -2.27 1.26 -11.34
N VAL A 15 -2.21 2.23 -12.25
CA VAL A 15 -0.98 2.65 -12.95
C VAL A 15 -0.91 4.17 -12.97
N SER A 16 0.16 4.75 -12.44
CA SER A 16 0.41 6.18 -12.52
C SER A 16 1.76 6.48 -13.16
N THR A 17 1.80 7.57 -13.93
CA THR A 17 3.06 8.20 -14.32
C THR A 17 3.19 9.56 -13.64
N LEU A 18 4.37 9.83 -13.08
CA LEU A 18 4.66 11.08 -12.39
C LEU A 18 5.86 11.78 -13.05
N ASP A 19 5.92 13.10 -12.91
CA ASP A 19 7.13 13.90 -13.12
C ASP A 19 7.53 14.53 -11.79
N ASN A 20 8.51 13.95 -11.12
CA ASN A 20 8.75 14.15 -9.69
C ASN A 20 7.47 13.91 -8.88
N GLU A 21 7.00 14.86 -8.09
CA GLU A 21 5.74 14.74 -7.34
C GLU A 21 4.48 15.04 -8.18
N ASN A 22 4.63 15.55 -9.42
CA ASN A 22 3.49 15.94 -10.23
C ASN A 22 2.87 14.73 -10.93
N LEU A 23 1.60 14.50 -10.68
CA LEU A 23 0.82 13.48 -11.38
C LEU A 23 0.65 13.88 -12.85
N VAL A 24 1.11 13.02 -13.78
CA VAL A 24 0.95 13.21 -15.21
C VAL A 24 -0.23 12.39 -15.75
N CYS A 25 -0.33 11.13 -15.33
CA CYS A 25 -1.45 10.25 -15.69
C CYS A 25 -1.75 9.30 -14.53
N ASN A 26 -3.04 9.10 -14.23
CA ASN A 26 -3.51 8.06 -13.31
C ASN A 26 -4.60 7.24 -13.98
N LEU A 27 -4.45 5.93 -13.97
CA LEU A 27 -5.40 4.96 -14.48
C LEU A 27 -5.70 3.95 -13.40
N ASP A 28 -6.96 3.84 -13.02
CA ASP A 28 -7.45 2.84 -12.06
C ASP A 28 -8.52 1.97 -12.74
N SER A 29 -8.46 0.67 -12.56
CA SER A 29 -9.40 -0.29 -13.11
C SER A 29 -9.90 -1.24 -12.03
N ASN A 30 -11.22 -1.27 -11.85
CA ASN A 30 -11.94 -2.23 -11.01
C ASN A 30 -13.07 -2.88 -11.81
N THR A 31 -12.72 -3.54 -12.92
CA THR A 31 -13.67 -4.06 -13.92
C THR A 31 -13.99 -5.56 -13.73
N GLY A 32 -13.49 -6.17 -12.66
CA GLY A 32 -13.62 -7.62 -12.44
C GLY A 32 -12.76 -8.49 -13.34
N ARG A 33 -11.94 -7.89 -14.23
CA ARG A 33 -10.90 -8.61 -14.96
C ARG A 33 -9.69 -8.87 -14.08
N THR A 34 -8.92 -9.90 -14.41
CA THR A 34 -7.69 -10.21 -13.67
C THR A 34 -6.63 -9.14 -13.89
N HIS A 35 -5.78 -8.90 -12.89
CA HIS A 35 -4.66 -7.95 -13.03
C HIS A 35 -3.72 -8.32 -14.18
N SER A 36 -3.55 -9.61 -14.47
CA SER A 36 -2.75 -10.09 -15.62
C SER A 36 -3.30 -9.68 -16.97
N GLU A 37 -4.61 -9.48 -17.08
CA GLU A 37 -5.25 -9.00 -18.33
C GLU A 37 -5.22 -7.48 -18.43
N ASN A 38 -5.28 -6.76 -17.29
CA ASN A 38 -5.41 -5.31 -17.26
C ASN A 38 -4.07 -4.57 -17.25
N LEU A 39 -3.06 -5.06 -16.52
CA LEU A 39 -1.88 -4.27 -16.18
C LEU A 39 -1.10 -3.79 -17.41
N MET A 40 -0.72 -4.68 -18.32
CA MET A 40 0.06 -4.31 -19.51
C MET A 40 -0.69 -3.36 -20.44
N PRO A 41 -1.99 -3.56 -20.78
CA PRO A 41 -2.79 -2.58 -21.48
C PRO A 41 -2.83 -1.21 -20.80
N MET A 42 -2.99 -1.16 -19.48
CA MET A 42 -3.02 0.11 -18.72
C MET A 42 -1.68 0.83 -18.77
N ILE A 43 -0.56 0.12 -18.68
CA ILE A 43 0.79 0.71 -18.85
C ILE A 43 0.94 1.30 -20.25
N GLN A 44 0.51 0.56 -21.27
CA GLN A 44 0.55 1.03 -22.66
C GLN A 44 -0.32 2.27 -22.87
N ASP A 45 -1.52 2.30 -22.29
CA ASP A 45 -2.42 3.45 -22.32
C ASP A 45 -1.82 4.67 -21.61
N ALA A 46 -1.21 4.49 -20.44
CA ALA A 46 -0.53 5.54 -19.71
C ALA A 46 0.60 6.15 -20.56
N PHE A 47 1.43 5.32 -21.18
CA PHE A 47 2.51 5.78 -22.06
C PHE A 47 1.98 6.50 -23.31
N THR A 48 0.92 6.00 -23.91
CA THR A 48 0.28 6.64 -25.07
C THR A 48 -0.25 8.03 -24.72
N LYS A 49 -0.96 8.17 -23.57
CA LYS A 49 -1.52 9.44 -23.10
C LYS A 49 -0.46 10.47 -22.73
N THR A 50 0.69 10.02 -22.25
CA THR A 50 1.79 10.90 -21.80
C THR A 50 2.89 11.08 -22.83
N SER A 51 2.81 10.41 -23.98
CA SER A 51 3.86 10.36 -25.01
C SER A 51 5.22 9.85 -24.46
N LEU A 52 5.18 9.04 -23.39
CA LEU A 52 6.34 8.38 -22.80
C LEU A 52 6.55 6.99 -23.38
N GLN A 53 7.78 6.50 -23.25
CA GLN A 53 8.16 5.11 -23.50
C GLN A 53 8.88 4.57 -22.26
N VAL A 54 9.03 3.25 -22.14
CA VAL A 54 9.72 2.63 -21.01
C VAL A 54 11.11 3.22 -20.78
N LYS A 55 11.85 3.47 -21.85
CA LYS A 55 13.20 4.07 -21.81
C LYS A 55 13.27 5.50 -21.25
N ASP A 56 12.12 6.18 -21.15
CA ASP A 56 12.02 7.54 -20.62
C ASP A 56 11.76 7.53 -19.11
N ILE A 57 11.56 6.35 -18.53
CA ILE A 57 11.30 6.17 -17.10
C ILE A 57 12.61 6.09 -16.32
N ASP A 58 12.74 6.92 -15.31
CA ASP A 58 13.91 6.98 -14.44
C ASP A 58 13.79 6.08 -13.20
N LEU A 59 12.55 5.78 -12.77
CA LEU A 59 12.27 5.00 -11.55
C LEU A 59 10.97 4.20 -11.69
N LEU A 60 11.04 2.92 -11.28
CA LEU A 60 9.89 2.02 -11.19
C LEU A 60 9.49 1.85 -9.72
N ILE A 61 8.20 1.98 -9.42
CA ILE A 61 7.67 1.77 -8.08
C ILE A 61 6.55 0.74 -8.17
N CYS A 62 6.54 -0.22 -7.25
CA CYS A 62 5.42 -1.13 -7.14
C CYS A 62 4.99 -1.40 -5.70
N ASN A 63 3.72 -1.72 -5.55
CA ASN A 63 3.18 -2.20 -4.29
C ASN A 63 3.67 -3.63 -4.03
N LYS A 64 4.36 -3.83 -2.90
CA LYS A 64 4.89 -5.14 -2.47
C LYS A 64 3.96 -5.89 -1.51
N GLY A 65 2.77 -5.32 -1.18
CA GLY A 65 1.84 -5.87 -0.20
C GLY A 65 1.95 -5.22 1.18
N PRO A 66 1.17 -5.69 2.15
CA PRO A 66 0.26 -6.84 2.12
C PRO A 66 -1.00 -6.61 1.27
N GLY A 67 -1.60 -7.70 0.77
CA GLY A 67 -2.82 -7.64 -0.03
C GLY A 67 -3.06 -8.92 -0.85
N SER A 68 -3.60 -8.78 -2.05
CA SER A 68 -3.85 -9.87 -3.00
C SER A 68 -2.57 -10.61 -3.34
N PHE A 69 -2.49 -11.89 -2.96
CA PHE A 69 -1.32 -12.72 -3.15
C PHE A 69 -0.92 -12.87 -4.63
N THR A 70 -1.91 -13.01 -5.50
CA THR A 70 -1.71 -13.11 -6.96
C THR A 70 -1.38 -11.73 -7.54
N GLY A 71 -2.12 -10.70 -7.14
CA GLY A 71 -1.91 -9.35 -7.64
C GLY A 71 -0.50 -8.83 -7.36
N ILE A 72 -0.03 -8.93 -6.11
CA ILE A 72 1.32 -8.50 -5.73
C ILE A 72 2.40 -9.17 -6.60
N ARG A 73 2.26 -10.46 -6.88
CA ARG A 73 3.22 -11.18 -7.73
C ARG A 73 3.24 -10.66 -9.16
N ILE A 74 2.07 -10.31 -9.71
CA ILE A 74 1.96 -9.76 -11.06
C ILE A 74 2.69 -8.40 -11.12
N GLY A 75 2.42 -7.48 -10.19
CA GLY A 75 3.09 -6.17 -10.14
C GLY A 75 4.60 -6.29 -9.98
N VAL A 76 5.04 -7.07 -8.99
CA VAL A 76 6.48 -7.30 -8.72
C VAL A 76 7.18 -7.93 -9.92
N ALA A 77 6.58 -8.96 -10.56
CA ALA A 77 7.17 -9.59 -11.74
C ALA A 77 7.28 -8.61 -12.93
N THR A 78 6.26 -7.78 -13.13
CA THR A 78 6.25 -6.76 -14.20
C THR A 78 7.35 -5.73 -13.98
N VAL A 79 7.48 -5.20 -12.75
CA VAL A 79 8.54 -4.22 -12.42
C VAL A 79 9.91 -4.84 -12.58
N LYS A 80 10.13 -6.07 -12.09
CA LYS A 80 11.41 -6.77 -12.27
C LYS A 80 11.75 -6.97 -13.75
N ALA A 81 10.78 -7.36 -14.57
CA ALA A 81 11.01 -7.52 -16.02
C ALA A 81 11.45 -6.21 -16.68
N PHE A 82 10.88 -5.07 -16.29
CA PHE A 82 11.32 -3.76 -16.78
C PHE A 82 12.70 -3.38 -16.25
N THR A 83 12.97 -3.57 -14.96
CA THR A 83 14.28 -3.34 -14.35
C THR A 83 15.37 -4.14 -15.08
N ASP A 84 15.16 -5.44 -15.26
CA ASP A 84 16.16 -6.34 -15.88
C ASP A 84 16.36 -6.03 -17.38
N SER A 85 15.31 -5.56 -18.08
CA SER A 85 15.37 -5.31 -19.53
C SER A 85 15.92 -3.92 -19.88
N PHE A 86 15.73 -2.93 -19.01
CA PHE A 86 16.02 -1.52 -19.30
C PHE A 86 16.99 -0.87 -18.31
N ASP A 87 17.48 -1.62 -17.32
CA ASP A 87 18.39 -1.14 -16.27
C ASP A 87 17.80 0.06 -15.47
N ILE A 88 16.48 0.03 -15.25
CA ILE A 88 15.77 1.08 -14.51
C ILE A 88 15.72 0.69 -13.03
N PRO A 89 16.14 1.55 -12.09
CA PRO A 89 16.02 1.27 -10.66
C PRO A 89 14.56 1.08 -10.24
N CYS A 90 14.33 0.20 -9.25
CA CYS A 90 13.00 -0.06 -8.73
C CYS A 90 12.93 -0.01 -7.20
N ILE A 91 11.76 0.33 -6.68
CA ILE A 91 11.46 0.37 -5.24
C ILE A 91 10.11 -0.30 -4.98
N GLY A 92 10.06 -1.13 -3.94
CA GLY A 92 8.84 -1.72 -3.42
C GLY A 92 8.34 -0.98 -2.18
N ILE A 93 7.12 -0.48 -2.21
CA ILE A 93 6.45 0.18 -1.08
C ILE A 93 5.37 -0.73 -0.51
N SER A 94 5.17 -0.70 0.80
CA SER A 94 4.09 -1.47 1.41
C SER A 94 2.72 -0.85 1.11
N SER A 95 1.67 -1.70 1.03
CA SER A 95 0.29 -1.23 0.90
C SER A 95 -0.12 -0.31 2.04
N LEU A 96 0.35 -0.59 3.26
CA LEU A 96 0.03 0.18 4.45
C LEU A 96 0.68 1.57 4.41
N GLU A 97 1.91 1.66 3.92
CA GLU A 97 2.59 2.94 3.71
C GLU A 97 1.93 3.73 2.58
N SER A 98 1.62 3.09 1.44
CA SER A 98 0.89 3.72 0.34
C SER A 98 -0.43 4.35 0.81
N LEU A 99 -1.18 3.67 1.70
CA LEU A 99 -2.40 4.21 2.32
C LEU A 99 -2.11 5.42 3.22
N ALA A 100 -1.03 5.40 4.01
CA ALA A 100 -0.65 6.57 4.80
C ALA A 100 -0.42 7.79 3.90
N TYR A 101 0.23 7.61 2.75
CA TYR A 101 0.45 8.69 1.78
C TYR A 101 -0.83 9.25 1.14
N ASN A 102 -1.97 8.55 1.18
CA ASN A 102 -3.27 9.13 0.80
C ASN A 102 -3.67 10.30 1.71
N THR A 103 -3.12 10.37 2.92
CA THR A 103 -3.44 11.41 3.91
C THR A 103 -2.46 12.57 3.93
N ARG A 104 -1.37 12.52 3.13
CA ARG A 104 -0.22 13.42 3.18
C ARG A 104 -0.56 14.91 3.22
N ASP A 105 -1.59 15.31 2.47
CA ASP A 105 -2.01 16.72 2.38
C ASP A 105 -3.09 17.11 3.42
N LEU A 106 -3.54 16.17 4.26
CA LEU A 106 -4.60 16.38 5.26
C LEU A 106 -4.09 16.39 6.70
N ILE A 107 -2.83 16.05 6.91
CA ILE A 107 -2.24 15.83 8.23
C ILE A 107 -1.10 16.82 8.48
N TYR A 108 -0.76 16.99 9.76
CA TYR A 108 0.31 17.85 10.23
C TYR A 108 1.43 17.02 10.86
N ASP A 109 2.61 17.62 10.99
CA ASP A 109 3.73 16.99 11.69
C ASP A 109 3.32 16.56 13.11
N ASN A 110 3.77 15.37 13.50
CA ASN A 110 3.44 14.64 14.73
C ASN A 110 2.01 14.09 14.79
N ASP A 111 1.21 14.15 13.73
CA ASP A 111 -0.03 13.37 13.65
C ASP A 111 0.30 11.88 13.49
N TYR A 112 -0.48 11.03 14.15
CA TYR A 112 -0.40 9.58 14.01
C TYR A 112 -1.40 9.06 13.01
N ILE A 113 -0.93 8.22 12.09
CA ILE A 113 -1.72 7.61 11.03
C ILE A 113 -1.63 6.09 11.16
N CYS A 114 -2.78 5.44 11.39
CA CYS A 114 -2.90 3.99 11.35
C CYS A 114 -3.49 3.57 10.02
N SER A 115 -2.68 2.94 9.18
CA SER A 115 -3.16 2.24 7.99
C SER A 115 -3.65 0.86 8.39
N ILE A 116 -4.88 0.50 7.95
CA ILE A 116 -5.51 -0.76 8.33
C ILE A 116 -6.25 -1.37 7.14
N ILE A 117 -5.90 -2.61 6.78
CA ILE A 117 -6.51 -3.38 5.69
C ILE A 117 -7.20 -4.61 6.28
N ASP A 118 -8.48 -4.83 5.94
CA ASP A 118 -9.19 -6.03 6.36
C ASP A 118 -8.60 -7.29 5.72
N CYS A 119 -8.33 -8.31 6.52
CA CYS A 119 -7.87 -9.59 6.00
C CYS A 119 -8.73 -10.78 6.46
N LYS A 120 -10.01 -10.47 6.75
CA LYS A 120 -11.12 -11.37 7.09
C LYS A 120 -11.00 -12.02 8.47
N ASN A 121 -12.14 -12.48 8.98
CA ASN A 121 -12.25 -13.18 10.27
C ASN A 121 -11.69 -12.35 11.45
N ASP A 122 -12.11 -11.08 11.55
CA ASP A 122 -11.66 -10.13 12.57
C ASP A 122 -10.15 -9.92 12.62
N ASN A 123 -9.45 -10.17 11.52
CA ASN A 123 -8.02 -9.88 11.39
C ASN A 123 -7.79 -8.76 10.40
N CYS A 124 -6.73 -8.01 10.63
CA CYS A 124 -6.28 -6.95 9.76
C CYS A 124 -4.77 -6.98 9.56
N TYR A 125 -4.34 -6.38 8.47
CA TYR A 125 -2.98 -5.87 8.33
C TYR A 125 -2.99 -4.44 8.83
N PHE A 126 -2.00 -4.05 9.62
CA PHE A 126 -1.88 -2.68 10.08
C PHE A 126 -0.43 -2.24 10.23
N ALA A 127 -0.24 -0.94 10.20
CA ALA A 127 1.00 -0.26 10.54
C ALA A 127 0.66 1.12 11.13
N LEU A 128 1.53 1.66 11.97
CA LEU A 128 1.38 2.99 12.54
C LEU A 128 2.55 3.86 12.10
N TYR A 129 2.22 5.06 11.68
CA TYR A 129 3.16 6.06 11.21
C TYR A 129 3.00 7.36 11.97
N GLU A 130 4.10 8.11 12.08
CA GLU A 130 4.12 9.51 12.49
C GLU A 130 4.42 10.40 11.29
N ALA A 131 3.62 11.43 11.10
CA ALA A 131 3.85 12.41 10.04
C ALA A 131 5.00 13.33 10.41
N LYS A 132 5.93 13.56 9.46
CA LYS A 132 7.10 14.41 9.66
C LYS A 132 7.60 14.99 8.34
N ASN A 133 7.55 16.29 8.19
CA ASN A 133 8.00 16.97 6.97
C ASN A 133 7.36 16.41 5.69
N LYS A 134 6.05 16.14 5.69
CA LYS A 134 5.29 15.51 4.61
C LYS A 134 5.77 14.11 4.21
N ALA A 135 6.50 13.43 5.07
CA ALA A 135 6.84 12.02 4.98
C ALA A 135 6.28 11.28 6.20
N PHE A 136 6.45 9.97 6.24
CA PHE A 136 5.95 9.12 7.30
C PHE A 136 7.09 8.31 7.91
N GLU A 137 7.32 8.49 9.21
CA GLU A 137 8.20 7.62 10.01
C GLU A 137 7.39 6.44 10.54
N ASN A 138 7.91 5.25 10.39
CA ASN A 138 7.27 4.03 10.85
C ASN A 138 7.45 3.88 12.37
N LEU A 139 6.35 3.86 13.12
CA LEU A 139 6.34 3.60 14.56
C LEU A 139 6.02 2.13 14.87
N ILE A 140 5.17 1.51 14.04
CA ILE A 140 4.85 0.09 14.11
C ILE A 140 4.95 -0.47 12.70
N GLU A 141 5.91 -1.39 12.52
CA GLU A 141 6.11 -2.08 11.24
C GLU A 141 4.86 -2.83 10.77
N PRO A 142 4.68 -3.02 9.44
CA PRO A 142 3.58 -3.80 8.90
C PRO A 142 3.44 -5.17 9.58
N GLN A 143 2.29 -5.46 10.14
CA GLN A 143 1.99 -6.74 10.80
C GLN A 143 0.55 -7.18 10.56
N ALA A 144 0.27 -8.43 10.87
CA ALA A 144 -1.03 -9.07 10.73
C ALA A 144 -1.52 -9.53 12.10
N GLU A 145 -2.61 -8.96 12.59
CA GLU A 145 -3.15 -9.22 13.91
C GLU A 145 -4.69 -9.30 13.89
N ASN A 146 -5.26 -9.85 14.97
CA ASN A 146 -6.67 -9.67 15.25
C ASN A 146 -6.96 -8.21 15.62
N ILE A 147 -8.14 -7.70 15.26
CA ILE A 147 -8.50 -6.29 15.48
C ILE A 147 -8.39 -5.89 16.97
N ASP A 148 -8.81 -6.74 17.91
CA ASP A 148 -8.75 -6.42 19.33
C ASP A 148 -7.31 -6.30 19.84
N SER A 149 -6.42 -7.17 19.36
CA SER A 149 -4.98 -7.09 19.63
C SER A 149 -4.39 -5.82 19.03
N THR A 150 -4.76 -5.48 17.79
CA THR A 150 -4.35 -4.25 17.11
C THR A 150 -4.73 -3.01 17.92
N LEU A 151 -5.97 -2.90 18.37
CA LEU A 151 -6.45 -1.77 19.17
C LEU A 151 -5.72 -1.69 20.52
N SER A 152 -5.43 -2.84 21.16
CA SER A 152 -4.64 -2.88 22.37
C SER A 152 -3.21 -2.39 22.19
N ILE A 153 -2.58 -2.71 21.06
CA ILE A 153 -1.24 -2.23 20.71
C ILE A 153 -1.26 -0.70 20.49
N LEU A 154 -2.29 -0.19 19.80
CA LEU A 154 -2.44 1.23 19.49
C LEU A 154 -2.76 2.10 20.72
N ASP A 155 -3.30 1.53 21.80
CA ASP A 155 -3.73 2.28 22.98
C ASP A 155 -2.60 3.10 23.63
N ASN A 156 -1.37 2.57 23.64
CA ASN A 156 -0.22 3.31 24.15
C ASN A 156 0.07 4.59 23.35
N TYR A 157 -0.05 4.52 22.01
CA TYR A 157 0.18 5.67 21.13
C TYR A 157 -0.98 6.65 21.22
N TYR A 158 -2.22 6.16 21.29
CA TYR A 158 -3.40 6.99 21.46
C TYR A 158 -3.35 7.81 22.75
N LYS A 159 -2.94 7.23 23.87
CA LYS A 159 -2.79 7.94 25.15
C LYS A 159 -1.78 9.09 25.09
N ASN A 160 -0.75 8.97 24.25
CA ASN A 160 0.28 9.99 24.09
C ASN A 160 -0.16 11.13 23.18
N SER A 161 -0.89 10.83 22.08
CA SER A 161 -1.30 11.81 21.07
C SER A 161 -2.73 12.30 21.22
N ASN A 162 -3.55 11.58 21.99
CA ASN A 162 -4.99 11.78 22.14
C ASN A 162 -5.79 11.72 20.82
N SER A 163 -5.17 11.31 19.73
CA SER A 163 -5.83 11.12 18.42
C SER A 163 -4.98 10.26 17.50
N ILE A 164 -5.63 9.40 16.72
CA ILE A 164 -5.04 8.65 15.60
C ILE A 164 -5.97 8.81 14.39
N THR A 165 -5.41 9.08 13.22
CA THR A 165 -6.15 9.07 11.95
C THR A 165 -6.09 7.69 11.34
N PHE A 166 -7.24 7.10 11.04
CA PHE A 166 -7.34 5.77 10.43
C PHE A 166 -7.62 5.88 8.94
N VAL A 167 -6.90 5.06 8.14
CA VAL A 167 -7.00 4.98 6.68
C VAL A 167 -6.94 3.53 6.21
N GLY A 168 -7.59 3.22 5.09
CA GLY A 168 -7.73 1.89 4.52
C GLY A 168 -9.13 1.30 4.74
N ASP A 169 -9.47 0.25 4.01
CA ASP A 169 -10.80 -0.38 4.03
C ASP A 169 -11.18 -0.93 5.42
N GLY A 170 -10.19 -1.44 6.17
CA GLY A 170 -10.37 -1.88 7.55
C GLY A 170 -10.81 -0.76 8.49
N SER A 171 -10.49 0.51 8.18
CA SER A 171 -10.91 1.65 8.98
C SER A 171 -12.44 1.81 8.98
N ASN A 172 -13.10 1.52 7.85
CA ASN A 172 -14.55 1.54 7.73
C ASN A 172 -15.20 0.30 8.35
N ILE A 173 -14.62 -0.87 8.11
CA ILE A 173 -15.14 -2.16 8.62
C ILE A 173 -15.14 -2.19 10.14
N TYR A 174 -14.07 -1.71 10.77
CA TYR A 174 -13.91 -1.73 12.23
C TYR A 174 -14.23 -0.40 12.92
N LYS A 175 -14.87 0.54 12.21
CA LYS A 175 -15.12 1.91 12.67
C LYS A 175 -15.76 2.03 14.04
N ASP A 176 -16.80 1.25 14.28
CA ASP A 176 -17.55 1.31 15.55
C ASP A 176 -16.67 0.80 16.71
N LYS A 177 -15.94 -0.29 16.49
CA LYS A 177 -14.99 -0.86 17.45
C LYS A 177 -13.85 0.11 17.78
N ILE A 178 -13.31 0.77 16.76
CA ILE A 178 -12.27 1.78 16.91
C ILE A 178 -12.78 2.96 17.73
N LYS A 179 -13.99 3.47 17.44
CA LYS A 179 -14.57 4.61 18.17
C LYS A 179 -14.92 4.31 19.61
N GLU A 180 -15.31 3.07 19.92
CA GLU A 180 -15.58 2.62 21.28
C GLU A 180 -14.32 2.74 22.16
N ILE A 181 -13.15 2.38 21.61
CA ILE A 181 -11.87 2.40 22.35
C ILE A 181 -11.18 3.76 22.25
N PHE A 182 -11.25 4.40 21.07
CA PHE A 182 -10.60 5.67 20.77
C PHE A 182 -11.64 6.75 20.37
N PRO A 183 -12.29 7.42 21.35
CA PRO A 183 -13.37 8.38 21.06
C PRO A 183 -12.97 9.53 20.14
N ASN A 184 -11.70 9.95 20.16
CA ASN A 184 -11.16 11.02 19.32
C ASN A 184 -10.52 10.49 18.02
N ALA A 185 -10.72 9.22 17.65
CA ALA A 185 -10.21 8.67 16.40
C ALA A 185 -10.77 9.45 15.21
N LYS A 186 -9.88 9.81 14.29
CA LYS A 186 -10.23 10.46 13.03
C LYS A 186 -10.30 9.43 11.91
N PHE A 187 -11.17 9.65 10.94
CA PHE A 187 -11.36 8.79 9.77
C PHE A 187 -11.30 9.64 8.53
N VAL A 188 -10.60 9.18 7.53
CA VAL A 188 -10.55 9.85 6.23
C VAL A 188 -11.83 9.62 5.44
N ASN A 189 -12.03 10.40 4.38
CA ASN A 189 -13.12 10.17 3.43
C ASN A 189 -12.94 8.82 2.70
N ASP A 190 -14.04 8.18 2.31
CA ASP A 190 -14.04 6.84 1.71
C ASP A 190 -13.15 6.70 0.47
N ASN A 191 -13.04 7.74 -0.34
CA ASN A 191 -12.16 7.75 -1.52
C ASN A 191 -10.66 7.62 -1.19
N LEU A 192 -10.25 7.96 0.02
CA LEU A 192 -8.87 7.84 0.50
C LEU A 192 -8.57 6.48 1.14
N ASN A 193 -9.58 5.63 1.35
CA ASN A 193 -9.43 4.31 1.93
C ASN A 193 -9.00 3.23 0.92
N ASN A 194 -8.88 3.59 -0.34
CA ASN A 194 -8.43 2.68 -1.39
C ASN A 194 -6.93 2.86 -1.67
N LEU A 195 -6.27 1.77 -2.02
CA LEU A 195 -4.91 1.82 -2.55
C LEU A 195 -4.89 2.66 -3.83
N ASN A 196 -3.85 3.48 -3.98
CA ASN A 196 -3.72 4.44 -5.07
C ASN A 196 -2.28 4.46 -5.60
N SER A 197 -2.13 4.25 -6.89
CA SER A 197 -0.82 4.19 -7.54
C SER A 197 -0.07 5.54 -7.55
N TYR A 198 -0.77 6.68 -7.44
CA TYR A 198 -0.13 7.99 -7.28
C TYR A 198 0.52 8.12 -5.89
N SER A 199 -0.21 7.85 -4.81
CA SER A 199 0.32 7.90 -3.44
C SER A 199 1.47 6.91 -3.24
N LEU A 200 1.37 5.73 -3.85
CA LEU A 200 2.45 4.75 -3.94
C LEU A 200 3.70 5.36 -4.62
N GLY A 201 3.50 6.09 -5.73
CA GLY A 201 4.54 6.78 -6.47
C GLY A 201 5.25 7.85 -5.65
N ILE A 202 4.50 8.63 -4.87
CA ILE A 202 5.05 9.64 -3.96
C ILE A 202 5.90 8.99 -2.85
N ALA A 203 5.38 7.93 -2.21
CA ALA A 203 6.12 7.19 -1.20
C ALA A 203 7.45 6.67 -1.74
N GLY A 204 7.44 6.04 -2.92
CA GLY A 204 8.63 5.52 -3.56
C GLY A 204 9.64 6.61 -3.95
N LEU A 205 9.19 7.76 -4.40
CA LEU A 205 10.08 8.91 -4.70
C LEU A 205 10.81 9.40 -3.44
N ILE A 206 10.11 9.46 -2.29
CA ILE A 206 10.71 9.86 -1.02
C ILE A 206 11.76 8.83 -0.57
N HIS A 207 11.46 7.54 -0.68
CA HIS A 207 12.42 6.47 -0.42
C HIS A 207 13.66 6.56 -1.32
N TYR A 208 13.44 6.81 -2.63
CA TYR A 208 14.54 7.00 -3.59
C TYR A 208 15.45 8.16 -3.20
N ASN A 209 14.87 9.32 -2.89
CA ASN A 209 15.61 10.51 -2.47
C ASN A 209 16.38 10.31 -1.16
N SER A 210 15.89 9.40 -0.30
CA SER A 210 16.53 9.01 0.96
C SER A 210 17.49 7.82 0.82
N ASN A 211 17.66 7.28 -0.40
CA ASN A 211 18.47 6.11 -0.71
C ASN A 211 18.06 4.83 0.07
N ILE A 212 16.75 4.64 0.20
CA ILE A 212 16.16 3.51 0.92
C ILE A 212 15.64 2.48 -0.08
N ASP A 213 15.94 1.20 0.13
CA ASP A 213 15.40 0.02 -0.57
C ASP A 213 15.52 0.01 -2.11
N ILE A 214 16.51 0.70 -2.69
CA ILE A 214 16.69 0.73 -4.15
C ILE A 214 17.16 -0.65 -4.65
N GLY A 215 16.49 -1.17 -5.69
CA GLY A 215 16.90 -2.35 -6.45
C GLY A 215 16.36 -3.68 -5.94
N ASN A 216 15.73 -3.74 -4.76
CA ASN A 216 15.20 -4.99 -4.22
C ASN A 216 13.70 -4.94 -3.96
N VAL A 217 12.91 -5.45 -4.92
CA VAL A 217 11.47 -5.58 -4.78
C VAL A 217 11.10 -7.05 -4.56
N LEU A 218 10.71 -7.38 -3.32
CA LEU A 218 10.21 -8.69 -2.93
C LEU A 218 8.80 -8.55 -2.33
N PRO A 219 7.88 -9.49 -2.63
CA PRO A 219 6.56 -9.52 -2.01
C PRO A 219 6.63 -9.58 -0.49
N LEU A 220 5.85 -8.73 0.18
CA LEU A 220 5.68 -8.73 1.63
C LEU A 220 4.47 -9.60 2.01
N TYR A 221 4.74 -10.79 2.54
CA TYR A 221 3.73 -11.72 3.00
C TYR A 221 3.67 -11.73 4.52
N LEU A 222 2.69 -11.06 5.11
CA LEU A 222 2.46 -11.04 6.56
C LEU A 222 1.64 -12.24 7.06
N LYS A 223 0.95 -12.95 6.14
CA LYS A 223 0.24 -14.19 6.41
C LYS A 223 0.64 -15.26 5.41
N LYS A 224 0.59 -16.53 5.85
CA LYS A 224 0.75 -17.68 4.95
C LYS A 224 -0.40 -17.71 3.92
N PRO A 225 -0.16 -18.22 2.70
CA PRO A 225 -1.22 -18.41 1.71
C PRO A 225 -2.40 -19.20 2.28
N GLN A 226 -3.63 -18.90 1.82
CA GLN A 226 -4.84 -19.55 2.32
C GLN A 226 -4.79 -21.08 2.19
N ALA A 227 -4.28 -21.59 1.08
CA ALA A 227 -4.14 -23.03 0.86
C ALA A 227 -3.24 -23.71 1.89
N GLN A 228 -2.15 -23.04 2.28
CA GLN A 228 -1.23 -23.56 3.29
C GLN A 228 -1.87 -23.53 4.69
N ARG A 229 -2.61 -22.48 5.03
CA ARG A 229 -3.35 -22.39 6.31
C ARG A 229 -4.41 -23.49 6.41
N GLN A 230 -5.18 -23.71 5.34
CA GLN A 230 -6.18 -24.77 5.29
C GLN A 230 -5.57 -26.18 5.40
N LEU A 231 -4.40 -26.39 4.84
CA LEU A 231 -3.68 -27.66 4.98
C LEU A 231 -3.25 -27.89 6.44
N GLU A 232 -2.62 -26.89 7.04
CA GLU A 232 -2.20 -26.95 8.47
C GLU A 232 -3.37 -27.17 9.44
N GLU A 233 -4.53 -26.55 9.17
CA GLU A 233 -5.77 -26.76 9.95
C GLU A 233 -6.29 -28.20 9.79
N ARG A 234 -6.30 -28.76 8.60
CA ARG A 234 -6.69 -30.17 8.35
C ARG A 234 -5.77 -31.15 9.06
N GLU A 235 -4.46 -30.89 9.02
CA GLU A 235 -3.46 -31.71 9.71
C GLU A 235 -3.59 -31.67 11.24
N LYS A 236 -3.99 -30.51 11.82
CA LYS A 236 -4.26 -30.38 13.25
C LYS A 236 -5.54 -31.10 13.68
N ASN A 237 -6.57 -31.09 12.85
CA ASN A 237 -7.85 -31.73 13.13
C ASN A 237 -7.83 -33.28 12.96
N ASN A 238 -6.80 -33.81 12.31
CA ASN A 238 -6.59 -35.25 12.06
C ASN A 238 -5.62 -35.89 13.11
N LYS A 239 -5.16 -35.14 14.09
CA LYS A 239 -4.38 -35.60 15.24
C LYS A 239 -5.22 -35.59 16.51
#